data_a2dce7991af68323902753a0aa491589
#
_entry.id   a2dce7991af68323902753a0aa491589
#
_cell.length_a   1.000
_cell.length_b   1.000
_cell.length_c   1.000
_cell.angle_alpha   90.00
_cell.angle_beta   90.00
_cell.angle_gamma   90.00
#
_symmetry.space_group_name_H-M   'P 1'
#
loop_
_entity.id
_entity.type
_entity.pdbx_description
1 polymer ?
#
loop_
_entity_poly.entity_id
_entity_poly.type
_entity_poly.pdbx_seq_one_letter_code
_entity_poly.pdbx_strand_id
1 'polypeptide(L)'
;MPISNVRRLAGCVAVLACLAQATSAAEILIADEKSQPESLTLAPGGVLIVGSASTPFVYKVRPGSTTAEKFVDASVEGAGTFFFGMLADASTNTLWTCQLTPVPGATPVRRHTALRSFDLENGAPKIRWNLPGDNSTCNDFAIGPDKALYISDTANSKIYKLAAGASTAELFLEDRALYGIDGITFLNGTLYVNNVFSNNLYRIPVDAAGKPGQPVDIWMDQPIKGPDGMRAANGKLVVAENGSGKISVITVNGDKASVTAIKEGLKTPTAVEPAGDTIWIAERGAGKAVSIPMPR
;
A
#
# COMPACT_ATOMS: atom_id res chain seq x y z
N MET A 1 -80.01 17.16 -17.59
CA MET A 1 -78.65 17.61 -17.79
C MET A 1 -77.92 17.25 -16.54
N PRO A 2 -76.95 16.27 -16.56
CA PRO A 2 -76.13 16.00 -15.39
C PRO A 2 -74.83 16.73 -15.46
N ILE A 3 -74.40 17.31 -14.35
CA ILE A 3 -73.18 18.06 -14.14
C ILE A 3 -72.05 17.08 -13.78
N SER A 4 -71.01 17.01 -14.62
CA SER A 4 -69.86 16.14 -14.40
C SER A 4 -68.83 16.81 -13.41
N ASN A 5 -68.63 16.14 -12.31
CA ASN A 5 -67.55 16.50 -11.35
C ASN A 5 -66.19 15.96 -11.85
N VAL A 6 -65.29 16.86 -12.26
CA VAL A 6 -63.88 16.54 -12.54
C VAL A 6 -63.09 16.63 -11.23
N ARG A 7 -62.70 15.49 -10.68
CA ARG A 7 -61.72 15.42 -9.57
C ARG A 7 -60.33 15.60 -10.12
N ARG A 8 -59.63 16.67 -9.73
CA ARG A 8 -58.18 16.85 -9.94
C ARG A 8 -57.43 16.02 -8.92
N LEU A 9 -56.70 15.01 -9.39
CA LEU A 9 -55.66 14.34 -8.59
C LEU A 9 -54.43 15.25 -8.54
N ALA A 10 -54.06 15.73 -7.35
CA ALA A 10 -52.78 16.35 -7.09
C ALA A 10 -51.77 15.24 -6.81
N GLY A 11 -50.85 14.99 -7.75
CA GLY A 11 -49.72 14.08 -7.56
C GLY A 11 -48.62 14.78 -6.75
N CYS A 12 -48.37 14.33 -5.52
CA CYS A 12 -47.17 14.72 -4.77
C CYS A 12 -45.95 13.98 -5.33
N VAL A 13 -45.06 14.71 -5.99
CA VAL A 13 -43.73 14.20 -6.35
C VAL A 13 -42.84 14.34 -5.11
N ALA A 14 -42.56 13.23 -4.45
CA ALA A 14 -41.57 13.18 -3.39
C ALA A 14 -40.18 13.19 -4.02
N VAL A 15 -39.47 14.31 -3.93
CA VAL A 15 -38.04 14.40 -4.28
C VAL A 15 -37.25 13.76 -3.15
N LEU A 16 -36.78 12.52 -3.36
CA LEU A 16 -35.73 11.93 -2.48
C LEU A 16 -34.43 12.69 -2.70
N ALA A 17 -34.09 13.59 -1.79
CA ALA A 17 -32.75 14.16 -1.71
C ALA A 17 -31.82 13.07 -1.13
N CYS A 18 -31.02 12.42 -1.98
CA CYS A 18 -29.86 11.65 -1.53
C CYS A 18 -28.87 12.61 -0.90
N LEU A 19 -28.89 12.73 0.42
CA LEU A 19 -27.82 13.37 1.18
C LEU A 19 -26.58 12.47 1.02
N ALA A 20 -25.63 12.89 0.19
CA ALA A 20 -24.29 12.34 0.19
C ALA A 20 -23.70 12.62 1.59
N GLN A 21 -23.62 11.60 2.42
CA GLN A 21 -22.92 11.70 3.69
C GLN A 21 -21.44 11.95 3.34
N ALA A 22 -20.93 13.12 3.69
CA ALA A 22 -19.51 13.38 3.67
C ALA A 22 -18.86 12.37 4.62
N THR A 23 -18.04 11.48 4.08
CA THR A 23 -17.26 10.56 4.90
C THR A 23 -16.33 11.40 5.76
N SER A 24 -16.59 11.41 7.08
CA SER A 24 -15.72 12.05 8.04
C SER A 24 -14.35 11.37 7.98
N ALA A 25 -13.29 12.17 7.95
CA ALA A 25 -11.93 11.64 8.08
C ALA A 25 -11.84 10.82 9.37
N ALA A 26 -11.47 9.54 9.28
CA ALA A 26 -11.22 8.73 10.45
C ALA A 26 -9.75 8.84 10.86
N GLU A 27 -9.50 8.78 12.16
CA GLU A 27 -8.17 8.76 12.75
C GLU A 27 -8.11 7.65 13.80
N ILE A 28 -7.15 6.74 13.66
CA ILE A 28 -7.02 5.57 14.51
C ILE A 28 -5.59 5.50 15.02
N LEU A 29 -5.41 5.54 16.33
CA LEU A 29 -4.13 5.31 16.97
C LEU A 29 -3.78 3.82 16.88
N ILE A 30 -2.61 3.50 16.32
CA ILE A 30 -2.12 2.12 16.17
C ILE A 30 -1.28 1.78 17.39
N ALA A 31 -1.87 1.09 18.36
CA ALA A 31 -1.33 0.75 19.67
C ALA A 31 -0.98 1.99 20.51
N ASP A 32 0.06 2.72 20.18
CA ASP A 32 0.49 3.97 20.80
C ASP A 32 1.23 4.87 19.80
N GLU A 33 1.63 6.07 20.22
CA GLU A 33 2.33 7.04 19.35
C GLU A 33 3.72 6.57 18.90
N LYS A 34 4.27 5.51 19.48
CA LYS A 34 5.60 4.94 19.17
C LYS A 34 5.50 3.71 18.27
N SER A 35 4.31 3.27 17.93
CA SER A 35 4.09 2.07 17.11
C SER A 35 4.66 2.17 15.70
N GLN A 36 4.87 3.38 15.19
CA GLN A 36 5.40 3.66 13.86
C GLN A 36 4.73 2.81 12.77
N PRO A 37 3.42 2.98 12.51
CA PRO A 37 2.75 2.31 11.41
C PRO A 37 3.48 2.64 10.11
N GLU A 38 3.88 1.59 9.39
CA GLU A 38 4.74 1.77 8.23
C GLU A 38 4.00 1.43 6.93
N SER A 39 3.23 0.35 6.94
CA SER A 39 2.39 -0.03 5.82
C SER A 39 1.02 -0.47 6.30
N LEU A 40 0.04 -0.37 5.41
CA LEU A 40 -1.34 -0.78 5.70
C LEU A 40 -2.02 -1.34 4.46
N THR A 41 -3.05 -2.14 4.69
CA THR A 41 -3.90 -2.69 3.64
C THR A 41 -5.30 -2.95 4.17
N LEU A 42 -6.29 -3.05 3.27
CA LEU A 42 -7.65 -3.41 3.62
C LEU A 42 -7.96 -4.87 3.24
N ALA A 43 -8.32 -5.65 4.23
CA ALA A 43 -8.88 -6.98 4.07
C ALA A 43 -10.39 -6.91 3.79
N PRO A 44 -11.00 -8.02 3.29
CA PRO A 44 -12.44 -8.12 3.09
C PRO A 44 -13.25 -7.67 4.31
N GLY A 45 -14.40 -7.05 4.07
CA GLY A 45 -15.25 -6.51 5.12
C GLY A 45 -14.77 -5.18 5.71
N GLY A 46 -13.74 -4.55 5.11
CA GLY A 46 -13.22 -3.24 5.56
C GLY A 46 -12.33 -3.31 6.81
N VAL A 47 -11.75 -4.47 7.08
CA VAL A 47 -10.78 -4.64 8.18
C VAL A 47 -9.44 -4.04 7.75
N LEU A 48 -8.96 -3.02 8.47
CA LEU A 48 -7.66 -2.42 8.24
C LEU A 48 -6.57 -3.25 8.93
N ILE A 49 -5.52 -3.61 8.21
CA ILE A 49 -4.34 -4.31 8.72
C ILE A 49 -3.13 -3.39 8.59
N VAL A 50 -2.35 -3.26 9.64
CA VAL A 50 -1.27 -2.27 9.75
C VAL A 50 0.00 -2.93 10.28
N GLY A 51 1.11 -2.77 9.55
CA GLY A 51 2.45 -3.15 9.99
C GLY A 51 3.10 -2.06 10.81
N SER A 52 4.07 -2.43 11.63
CA SER A 52 4.82 -1.51 12.47
C SER A 52 6.31 -1.61 12.18
N ALA A 53 6.99 -0.47 12.01
CA ALA A 53 8.45 -0.37 11.85
C ALA A 53 9.20 -0.37 13.20
N SER A 54 8.51 -0.46 14.32
CA SER A 54 9.14 -0.40 15.67
C SER A 54 8.78 -1.57 16.58
N THR A 55 7.78 -2.37 16.20
CA THR A 55 7.31 -3.49 17.03
C THR A 55 7.21 -4.76 16.18
N PRO A 56 7.35 -5.96 16.81
CA PRO A 56 7.20 -7.24 16.11
C PRO A 56 5.73 -7.63 15.89
N PHE A 57 4.83 -6.64 15.76
CA PHE A 57 3.40 -6.89 15.65
C PHE A 57 2.83 -6.38 14.33
N VAL A 58 1.89 -7.16 13.78
CA VAL A 58 0.91 -6.64 12.84
C VAL A 58 -0.38 -6.40 13.62
N TYR A 59 -1.01 -5.27 13.36
CA TYR A 59 -2.24 -4.86 14.01
C TYR A 59 -3.43 -4.99 13.09
N LYS A 60 -4.61 -5.16 13.68
CA LYS A 60 -5.90 -5.23 12.98
C LYS A 60 -6.89 -4.26 13.61
N VAL A 61 -7.62 -3.52 12.77
CA VAL A 61 -8.69 -2.60 13.17
C VAL A 61 -9.97 -3.05 12.50
N ARG A 62 -10.99 -3.38 13.28
CA ARG A 62 -12.31 -3.76 12.75
C ARG A 62 -13.07 -2.53 12.29
N PRO A 63 -13.95 -2.66 11.30
CA PRO A 63 -14.82 -1.55 10.89
C PRO A 63 -15.57 -0.94 12.07
N GLY A 64 -15.53 0.39 12.17
CA GLY A 64 -16.15 1.13 13.27
C GLY A 64 -15.38 1.13 14.59
N SER A 65 -14.26 0.41 14.69
CA SER A 65 -13.37 0.48 15.84
C SER A 65 -12.45 1.69 15.75
N THR A 66 -12.14 2.29 16.89
CA THR A 66 -11.11 3.33 17.05
C THR A 66 -9.83 2.78 17.68
N THR A 67 -9.77 1.47 17.96
CA THR A 67 -8.64 0.80 18.58
C THR A 67 -8.13 -0.33 17.69
N ALA A 68 -6.80 -0.47 17.63
CA ALA A 68 -6.13 -1.57 16.98
C ALA A 68 -5.86 -2.72 17.97
N GLU A 69 -6.03 -3.95 17.53
CA GLU A 69 -5.67 -5.17 18.26
C GLU A 69 -4.48 -5.86 17.59
N LYS A 70 -3.65 -6.57 18.35
CA LYS A 70 -2.58 -7.40 17.79
C LYS A 70 -3.19 -8.53 16.98
N PHE A 71 -2.70 -8.71 15.77
CA PHE A 71 -3.16 -9.74 14.85
C PHE A 71 -2.09 -10.80 14.58
N VAL A 72 -0.84 -10.37 14.37
CA VAL A 72 0.32 -11.26 14.25
C VAL A 72 1.34 -10.84 15.30
N ASP A 73 1.92 -11.82 16.00
CA ASP A 73 3.00 -11.64 16.96
C ASP A 73 4.25 -12.40 16.49
N ALA A 74 5.28 -11.65 16.10
CA ALA A 74 6.58 -12.18 15.71
C ALA A 74 7.67 -11.90 16.77
N SER A 75 7.31 -11.67 18.03
CA SER A 75 8.26 -11.40 19.12
C SER A 75 9.26 -12.54 19.36
N VAL A 76 8.86 -13.76 19.04
CA VAL A 76 9.72 -14.96 19.10
C VAL A 76 10.84 -14.98 18.06
N GLU A 77 10.75 -14.17 17.00
CA GLU A 77 11.74 -14.11 15.93
C GLU A 77 13.00 -13.30 16.30
N GLY A 78 12.98 -12.62 17.43
CA GLY A 78 14.10 -11.86 17.97
C GLY A 78 13.80 -10.39 18.23
N ALA A 79 14.59 -9.79 19.12
CA ALA A 79 14.45 -8.39 19.47
C ALA A 79 14.72 -7.47 18.28
N GLY A 80 13.88 -6.44 18.13
CA GLY A 80 13.97 -5.49 17.01
C GLY A 80 13.41 -6.01 15.69
N THR A 81 12.69 -7.13 15.68
CA THR A 81 11.88 -7.57 14.53
C THR A 81 10.76 -6.57 14.29
N PHE A 82 10.49 -6.26 13.02
CA PHE A 82 9.44 -5.33 12.59
C PHE A 82 8.93 -5.67 11.19
N PHE A 83 7.91 -4.96 10.73
CA PHE A 83 7.23 -5.23 9.46
C PHE A 83 7.15 -3.99 8.57
N PHE A 84 7.56 -4.19 7.31
CA PHE A 84 7.27 -3.32 6.18
C PHE A 84 6.17 -3.94 5.32
N GLY A 85 5.80 -3.31 4.24
CA GLY A 85 4.89 -3.78 3.21
C GLY A 85 3.72 -4.62 3.71
N MET A 86 2.50 -4.20 3.41
CA MET A 86 1.28 -4.96 3.71
C MET A 86 0.42 -5.05 2.46
N LEU A 87 -0.01 -6.27 2.12
CA LEU A 87 -0.94 -6.50 1.02
C LEU A 87 -1.91 -7.64 1.36
N ALA A 88 -3.20 -7.32 1.39
CA ALA A 88 -4.26 -8.31 1.54
C ALA A 88 -4.66 -8.86 0.17
N ASP A 89 -4.44 -10.15 -0.03
CA ASP A 89 -4.95 -10.89 -1.17
C ASP A 89 -6.21 -11.65 -0.78
N ALA A 90 -7.34 -11.06 -1.02
CA ALA A 90 -8.64 -11.67 -0.72
C ALA A 90 -8.91 -12.93 -1.54
N SER A 91 -8.31 -13.06 -2.72
CA SER A 91 -8.55 -14.21 -3.61
C SER A 91 -7.95 -15.51 -3.07
N THR A 92 -6.89 -15.41 -2.27
CA THR A 92 -6.18 -16.54 -1.66
C THR A 92 -6.29 -16.55 -0.13
N ASN A 93 -7.09 -15.63 0.46
CA ASN A 93 -7.20 -15.41 1.90
C ASN A 93 -5.82 -15.22 2.55
N THR A 94 -4.96 -14.39 1.94
CA THR A 94 -3.55 -14.26 2.33
C THR A 94 -3.19 -12.80 2.62
N LEU A 95 -2.57 -12.57 3.77
CA LEU A 95 -1.85 -11.34 4.08
C LEU A 95 -0.38 -11.54 3.72
N TRP A 96 0.14 -10.72 2.81
CA TRP A 96 1.56 -10.63 2.49
C TRP A 96 2.22 -9.51 3.28
N THR A 97 3.44 -9.75 3.78
CA THR A 97 4.23 -8.73 4.48
C THR A 97 5.73 -8.98 4.38
N CYS A 98 6.52 -7.92 4.50
CA CYS A 98 7.97 -7.97 4.68
C CYS A 98 8.31 -7.98 6.17
N GLN A 99 8.97 -9.02 6.65
CA GLN A 99 9.50 -9.10 8.00
C GLN A 99 11.00 -8.79 7.97
N LEU A 100 11.43 -7.85 8.79
CA LEU A 100 12.84 -7.49 8.96
C LEU A 100 13.28 -7.83 10.38
N THR A 101 14.39 -8.58 10.47
CA THR A 101 14.94 -9.00 11.77
C THR A 101 16.41 -8.60 11.83
N PRO A 102 16.83 -7.78 12.80
CA PRO A 102 18.24 -7.42 12.96
C PRO A 102 19.12 -8.64 13.19
N VAL A 103 20.31 -8.65 12.59
CA VAL A 103 21.34 -9.65 12.87
C VAL A 103 22.05 -9.28 14.17
N PRO A 104 21.97 -10.11 15.22
CA PRO A 104 22.58 -9.80 16.51
C PRO A 104 24.10 -9.53 16.38
N GLY A 105 24.55 -8.44 16.98
CA GLY A 105 25.99 -8.09 17.03
C GLY A 105 26.60 -7.57 15.73
N ALA A 106 25.83 -7.45 14.65
CA ALA A 106 26.35 -6.93 13.38
C ALA A 106 26.66 -5.43 13.48
N THR A 107 27.87 -5.04 13.04
CA THR A 107 28.30 -3.65 12.92
C THR A 107 28.92 -3.42 11.54
N PRO A 108 28.34 -2.59 10.65
CA PRO A 108 27.08 -1.87 10.84
C PRO A 108 25.86 -2.80 10.99
N VAL A 109 24.75 -2.28 11.45
CA VAL A 109 23.53 -3.05 11.63
C VAL A 109 23.10 -3.68 10.30
N ARG A 110 22.99 -5.02 10.30
CA ARG A 110 22.45 -5.80 9.18
C ARG A 110 21.10 -6.38 9.54
N ARG A 111 20.31 -6.74 8.54
CA ARG A 111 18.98 -7.33 8.73
C ARG A 111 18.82 -8.54 7.81
N HIS A 112 18.20 -9.57 8.34
CA HIS A 112 17.59 -10.60 7.51
C HIS A 112 16.19 -10.13 7.14
N THR A 113 15.83 -10.21 5.89
CA THR A 113 14.48 -9.91 5.44
C THR A 113 13.82 -11.13 4.84
N ALA A 114 12.55 -11.28 5.13
CA ALA A 114 11.74 -12.38 4.64
C ALA A 114 10.39 -11.87 4.13
N LEU A 115 10.00 -12.37 2.96
CA LEU A 115 8.60 -12.40 2.59
C LEU A 115 7.89 -13.36 3.56
N ARG A 116 6.83 -12.87 4.18
CA ARG A 116 5.95 -13.67 5.03
C ARG A 116 4.53 -13.63 4.50
N SER A 117 3.82 -14.70 4.74
CA SER A 117 2.38 -14.63 4.56
C SER A 117 1.64 -15.28 5.72
N PHE A 118 0.45 -14.76 5.95
CA PHE A 118 -0.44 -15.19 7.02
C PHE A 118 -1.86 -15.35 6.48
N ASP A 119 -2.67 -16.10 7.18
CA ASP A 119 -4.10 -16.17 6.91
C ASP A 119 -4.78 -14.87 7.31
N LEU A 120 -5.63 -14.30 6.43
CA LEU A 120 -6.28 -13.00 6.64
C LEU A 120 -7.30 -13.00 7.79
N GLU A 121 -7.88 -14.16 8.12
CA GLU A 121 -8.91 -14.25 9.15
C GLU A 121 -8.31 -14.39 10.56
N ASN A 122 -7.34 -15.30 10.69
CA ASN A 122 -6.83 -15.73 11.99
C ASN A 122 -5.35 -15.46 12.25
N GLY A 123 -4.60 -14.94 11.25
CA GLY A 123 -3.17 -14.62 11.40
C GLY A 123 -2.24 -15.84 11.44
N ALA A 124 -2.73 -17.04 11.09
CA ALA A 124 -1.90 -18.24 11.06
C ALA A 124 -0.81 -18.12 9.99
N PRO A 125 0.45 -18.47 10.27
CA PRO A 125 1.54 -18.39 9.30
C PRO A 125 1.36 -19.36 8.16
N LYS A 126 1.67 -18.92 6.91
CA LYS A 126 1.62 -19.76 5.70
C LYS A 126 3.01 -19.92 5.08
N ILE A 127 3.59 -18.85 4.55
CA ILE A 127 4.86 -18.87 3.81
C ILE A 127 5.90 -18.02 4.55
N ARG A 128 7.13 -18.51 4.52
CA ARG A 128 8.34 -17.74 4.80
C ARG A 128 9.34 -18.00 3.68
N TRP A 129 9.78 -16.95 3.01
CA TRP A 129 10.86 -16.99 2.05
C TRP A 129 11.87 -15.89 2.39
N ASN A 130 13.10 -16.25 2.71
CA ASN A 130 14.15 -15.29 3.01
C ASN A 130 14.67 -14.70 1.70
N LEU A 131 14.70 -13.39 1.59
CA LEU A 131 15.28 -12.74 0.41
C LEU A 131 16.77 -13.05 0.32
N PRO A 132 17.29 -13.31 -0.89
CA PRO A 132 18.71 -13.58 -1.09
C PRO A 132 19.58 -12.35 -0.79
N GLY A 133 20.78 -12.59 -0.26
CA GLY A 133 21.79 -11.55 0.03
C GLY A 133 21.78 -11.06 1.46
N ASP A 134 22.94 -10.52 1.88
CA ASP A 134 23.20 -10.18 3.27
C ASP A 134 22.60 -8.85 3.73
N ASN A 135 22.03 -8.07 2.82
CA ASN A 135 21.50 -6.74 3.13
C ASN A 135 20.23 -6.43 2.31
N SER A 136 19.46 -7.46 1.97
CA SER A 136 18.19 -7.27 1.28
C SER A 136 17.21 -6.49 2.15
N THR A 137 16.36 -5.69 1.51
CA THR A 137 15.30 -4.93 2.18
C THR A 137 14.00 -5.13 1.40
N CYS A 138 13.29 -6.20 1.76
CA CYS A 138 11.90 -6.39 1.32
C CYS A 138 11.09 -5.19 1.78
N ASN A 139 10.38 -4.52 0.86
CA ASN A 139 9.67 -3.29 1.19
C ASN A 139 8.19 -3.33 0.85
N ASP A 140 7.80 -3.34 -0.41
CA ASP A 140 6.40 -3.26 -0.81
C ASP A 140 6.03 -4.33 -1.87
N PHE A 141 4.73 -4.44 -2.17
CA PHE A 141 4.18 -5.51 -3.01
C PHE A 141 3.16 -5.01 -4.02
N ALA A 142 3.08 -5.72 -5.14
CA ALA A 142 1.96 -5.63 -6.08
C ALA A 142 1.56 -7.02 -6.58
N ILE A 143 0.27 -7.26 -6.75
CA ILE A 143 -0.24 -8.41 -7.49
C ILE A 143 -0.37 -8.00 -8.95
N GLY A 144 0.31 -8.75 -9.83
CA GLY A 144 0.27 -8.51 -11.26
C GLY A 144 -0.98 -9.06 -11.95
N PRO A 145 -1.20 -8.70 -13.22
CA PRO A 145 -2.30 -9.26 -14.03
C PRO A 145 -2.18 -10.79 -14.23
N ASP A 146 -0.98 -11.34 -14.07
CA ASP A 146 -0.68 -12.76 -14.06
C ASP A 146 -0.90 -13.45 -12.70
N LYS A 147 -1.45 -12.70 -11.72
CA LYS A 147 -1.70 -13.14 -10.34
C LYS A 147 -0.42 -13.46 -9.54
N ALA A 148 0.75 -13.15 -10.07
CA ALA A 148 1.99 -13.24 -9.32
C ALA A 148 2.16 -12.05 -8.37
N LEU A 149 2.86 -12.25 -7.25
CA LEU A 149 3.27 -11.20 -6.34
C LEU A 149 4.63 -10.66 -6.78
N TYR A 150 4.72 -9.36 -6.95
CA TYR A 150 5.96 -8.63 -7.24
C TYR A 150 6.41 -7.93 -5.97
N ILE A 151 7.72 -8.03 -5.66
CA ILE A 151 8.29 -7.66 -4.37
C ILE A 151 9.46 -6.72 -4.62
N SER A 152 9.44 -5.51 -4.07
CA SER A 152 10.58 -4.58 -4.12
C SER A 152 11.64 -4.93 -3.09
N ASP A 153 12.92 -4.91 -3.50
CA ASP A 153 14.10 -4.98 -2.63
C ASP A 153 14.87 -3.66 -2.75
N THR A 154 14.61 -2.77 -1.81
CA THR A 154 15.13 -1.40 -1.80
C THR A 154 16.65 -1.32 -1.83
N ALA A 155 17.31 -2.18 -1.06
CA ALA A 155 18.77 -2.11 -0.87
C ALA A 155 19.57 -2.76 -1.99
N ASN A 156 19.01 -3.74 -2.69
CA ASN A 156 19.72 -4.51 -3.71
C ASN A 156 19.30 -4.19 -5.14
N SER A 157 18.47 -3.16 -5.34
CA SER A 157 18.04 -2.74 -6.70
C SER A 157 17.30 -3.84 -7.47
N LYS A 158 16.47 -4.63 -6.77
CA LYS A 158 15.84 -5.82 -7.32
C LYS A 158 14.34 -5.80 -7.16
N ILE A 159 13.70 -6.44 -8.12
CA ILE A 159 12.29 -6.87 -8.01
C ILE A 159 12.29 -8.37 -8.10
N TYR A 160 11.63 -9.03 -7.16
CA TYR A 160 11.37 -10.46 -7.19
C TYR A 160 9.93 -10.74 -7.63
N LYS A 161 9.69 -11.93 -8.16
CA LYS A 161 8.38 -12.40 -8.58
C LYS A 161 8.09 -13.76 -7.94
N LEU A 162 7.01 -13.84 -7.18
CA LEU A 162 6.47 -15.09 -6.66
C LEU A 162 5.26 -15.48 -7.51
N ALA A 163 5.39 -16.57 -8.26
CA ALA A 163 4.30 -17.08 -9.06
C ALA A 163 3.11 -17.51 -8.19
N ALA A 164 1.90 -17.45 -8.72
CA ALA A 164 0.71 -17.88 -7.99
C ALA A 164 0.84 -19.34 -7.53
N GLY A 165 0.64 -19.57 -6.22
CA GLY A 165 0.77 -20.89 -5.60
C GLY A 165 2.21 -21.35 -5.31
N ALA A 166 3.23 -20.58 -5.68
CA ALA A 166 4.61 -20.87 -5.31
C ALA A 166 4.93 -20.51 -3.86
N SER A 167 6.00 -21.08 -3.30
CA SER A 167 6.51 -20.76 -1.96
C SER A 167 7.85 -20.03 -1.97
N THR A 168 8.46 -19.88 -3.15
CA THR A 168 9.74 -19.19 -3.36
C THR A 168 9.64 -18.27 -4.54
N ALA A 169 10.19 -17.04 -4.40
CA ALA A 169 10.22 -16.08 -5.48
C ALA A 169 11.50 -16.19 -6.31
N GLU A 170 11.43 -15.75 -7.55
CA GLU A 170 12.54 -15.68 -8.50
C GLU A 170 12.91 -14.22 -8.75
N LEU A 171 14.16 -13.98 -9.16
CA LEU A 171 14.59 -12.64 -9.60
C LEU A 171 13.82 -12.28 -10.87
N PHE A 172 13.07 -11.18 -10.80
CA PHE A 172 12.34 -10.64 -11.95
C PHE A 172 13.17 -9.60 -12.71
N LEU A 173 13.73 -8.63 -11.96
CA LEU A 173 14.54 -7.55 -12.52
C LEU A 173 15.62 -7.14 -11.53
N GLU A 174 16.83 -6.89 -12.03
CA GLU A 174 17.91 -6.21 -11.34
C GLU A 174 18.44 -5.09 -12.22
N ASP A 175 18.39 -3.86 -11.73
CA ASP A 175 18.89 -2.69 -12.43
C ASP A 175 19.34 -1.61 -11.45
N ARG A 176 20.46 -0.93 -11.73
CA ARG A 176 21.02 0.10 -10.85
C ARG A 176 20.07 1.28 -10.61
N ALA A 177 19.21 1.62 -11.57
CA ALA A 177 18.20 2.66 -11.42
C ALA A 177 17.21 2.34 -10.28
N LEU A 178 17.07 1.06 -9.92
CA LEU A 178 16.17 0.58 -8.87
C LEU A 178 16.77 0.65 -7.47
N TYR A 179 18.03 1.14 -7.28
CA TYR A 179 18.56 1.35 -5.94
C TYR A 179 17.74 2.39 -5.18
N GLY A 180 17.08 1.96 -4.10
CA GLY A 180 16.15 2.81 -3.36
C GLY A 180 14.69 2.69 -3.83
N ILE A 181 14.32 1.68 -4.63
CA ILE A 181 12.89 1.45 -4.93
C ILE A 181 12.13 1.13 -3.66
N ASP A 182 10.90 1.61 -3.62
CA ASP A 182 9.99 1.45 -2.49
C ASP A 182 8.63 0.96 -2.96
N GLY A 183 7.66 1.86 -3.12
CA GLY A 183 6.32 1.54 -3.58
C GLY A 183 6.31 0.92 -4.98
N ILE A 184 5.56 -0.16 -5.14
CA ILE A 184 5.40 -0.92 -6.37
C ILE A 184 3.91 -1.18 -6.63
N THR A 185 3.45 -0.96 -7.87
CA THR A 185 2.05 -1.20 -8.22
C THR A 185 1.84 -1.42 -9.71
N PHE A 186 0.74 -2.06 -10.08
CA PHE A 186 0.30 -2.15 -11.46
C PHE A 186 -0.81 -1.13 -11.74
N LEU A 187 -0.65 -0.37 -12.82
CA LEU A 187 -1.67 0.51 -13.36
C LEU A 187 -1.95 0.13 -14.81
N ASN A 188 -3.19 -0.28 -15.12
CA ASN A 188 -3.60 -0.69 -16.47
C ASN A 188 -2.66 -1.76 -17.08
N GLY A 189 -2.22 -2.73 -16.29
CA GLY A 189 -1.33 -3.81 -16.71
C GLY A 189 0.15 -3.44 -16.81
N THR A 190 0.52 -2.20 -16.56
CA THR A 190 1.91 -1.72 -16.56
C THR A 190 2.43 -1.64 -15.13
N LEU A 191 3.65 -2.13 -14.90
CA LEU A 191 4.32 -2.07 -13.61
C LEU A 191 4.98 -0.70 -13.41
N TYR A 192 4.70 -0.05 -12.27
CA TYR A 192 5.32 1.19 -11.83
C TYR A 192 6.01 0.98 -10.48
N VAL A 193 7.14 1.63 -10.30
CA VAL A 193 7.87 1.70 -9.04
C VAL A 193 8.32 3.14 -8.78
N ASN A 194 8.25 3.58 -7.54
CA ASN A 194 8.88 4.83 -7.13
C ASN A 194 10.23 4.56 -6.44
N ASN A 195 11.00 5.60 -6.24
CA ASN A 195 12.32 5.53 -5.63
C ASN A 195 12.46 6.58 -4.54
N VAL A 196 12.56 6.13 -3.29
CA VAL A 196 12.59 7.00 -2.11
C VAL A 196 13.88 7.84 -2.02
N PHE A 197 14.99 7.39 -2.62
CA PHE A 197 16.27 8.10 -2.57
C PHE A 197 16.43 9.13 -3.70
N SER A 198 16.05 8.74 -4.93
CA SER A 198 16.20 9.60 -6.11
C SER A 198 14.96 10.45 -6.41
N ASN A 199 13.82 10.16 -5.77
CA ASN A 199 12.51 10.80 -6.01
C ASN A 199 11.96 10.57 -7.42
N ASN A 200 12.37 9.50 -8.09
CA ASN A 200 11.90 9.14 -9.42
C ASN A 200 10.67 8.23 -9.37
N LEU A 201 9.94 8.24 -10.46
CA LEU A 201 8.92 7.25 -10.80
C LEU A 201 9.38 6.53 -12.07
N TYR A 202 9.43 5.20 -12.03
CA TYR A 202 9.80 4.37 -13.18
C TYR A 202 8.62 3.54 -13.67
N ARG A 203 8.53 3.38 -14.98
CA ARG A 203 7.72 2.37 -15.63
C ARG A 203 8.61 1.21 -16.03
N ILE A 204 8.21 -0.01 -15.68
CA ILE A 204 8.89 -1.24 -16.09
C ILE A 204 8.06 -1.88 -17.22
N PRO A 205 8.53 -1.83 -18.46
CA PRO A 205 7.87 -2.56 -19.55
C PRO A 205 7.95 -4.07 -19.32
N VAL A 206 6.87 -4.77 -19.57
CA VAL A 206 6.83 -6.24 -19.51
C VAL A 206 6.35 -6.74 -20.88
N ASP A 207 7.12 -7.61 -21.51
CA ASP A 207 6.77 -8.17 -22.81
C ASP A 207 5.66 -9.24 -22.71
N ALA A 208 5.20 -9.72 -23.86
CA ALA A 208 4.15 -10.74 -23.92
C ALA A 208 4.57 -12.10 -23.31
N ALA A 209 5.86 -12.35 -23.15
CA ALA A 209 6.41 -13.53 -22.47
C ALA A 209 6.58 -13.31 -20.96
N GLY A 210 6.20 -12.14 -20.45
CA GLY A 210 6.32 -11.77 -19.04
C GLY A 210 7.73 -11.38 -18.60
N LYS A 211 8.63 -11.03 -19.54
CA LYS A 211 9.99 -10.58 -19.23
C LYS A 211 10.04 -9.06 -19.06
N PRO A 212 10.74 -8.56 -18.04
CA PRO A 212 10.92 -7.13 -17.84
C PRO A 212 11.90 -6.54 -18.86
N GLY A 213 11.60 -5.32 -19.34
CA GLY A 213 12.54 -4.44 -20.00
C GLY A 213 13.28 -3.54 -19.02
N GLN A 214 14.08 -2.62 -19.55
CA GLN A 214 14.77 -1.61 -18.74
C GLN A 214 13.78 -0.65 -18.09
N PRO A 215 14.05 -0.18 -16.86
CA PRO A 215 13.27 0.89 -16.24
C PRO A 215 13.26 2.16 -17.10
N VAL A 216 12.10 2.71 -17.33
CA VAL A 216 11.91 3.98 -18.04
C VAL A 216 11.54 5.05 -17.02
N ASP A 217 12.35 6.11 -16.93
CA ASP A 217 12.10 7.24 -16.04
C ASP A 217 10.89 8.05 -16.55
N ILE A 218 9.96 8.35 -15.67
CA ILE A 218 8.76 9.15 -15.97
C ILE A 218 9.04 10.60 -15.59
N TRP A 219 9.05 11.47 -16.58
CA TRP A 219 9.16 12.90 -16.33
C TRP A 219 7.89 13.43 -15.63
N MET A 220 8.04 14.07 -14.48
CA MET A 220 6.95 14.64 -13.69
C MET A 220 6.97 16.17 -13.75
N ASP A 221 5.80 16.80 -13.96
CA ASP A 221 5.66 18.27 -14.00
C ASP A 221 5.88 18.93 -12.63
N GLN A 222 5.71 18.18 -11.54
CA GLN A 222 6.03 18.57 -10.18
C GLN A 222 6.86 17.46 -9.51
N PRO A 223 7.89 17.79 -8.72
CA PRO A 223 8.67 16.77 -8.02
C PRO A 223 7.88 16.16 -6.87
N ILE A 224 8.00 14.85 -6.69
CA ILE A 224 7.64 14.15 -5.44
C ILE A 224 8.88 14.10 -4.53
N LYS A 225 8.69 13.98 -3.21
CA LYS A 225 9.81 13.98 -2.25
C LYS A 225 9.72 12.81 -1.26
N GLY A 226 10.74 11.94 -1.31
CA GLY A 226 10.76 10.73 -0.50
C GLY A 226 9.50 9.91 -0.74
N PRO A 227 9.17 9.55 -2.00
CA PRO A 227 8.00 8.71 -2.25
C PRO A 227 8.22 7.34 -1.62
N ASP A 228 7.21 6.88 -0.91
CA ASP A 228 7.17 5.66 -0.13
C ASP A 228 6.07 4.74 -0.72
N GLY A 229 5.19 4.16 0.06
CA GLY A 229 4.13 3.28 -0.44
C GLY A 229 3.26 3.93 -1.54
N MET A 230 2.95 3.15 -2.56
CA MET A 230 2.19 3.59 -3.74
C MET A 230 1.14 2.56 -4.14
N ARG A 231 -0.07 3.01 -4.49
CA ARG A 231 -1.15 2.16 -5.01
C ARG A 231 -1.80 2.77 -6.25
N ALA A 232 -2.34 1.93 -7.09
CA ALA A 232 -3.15 2.35 -8.24
C ALA A 232 -4.63 2.43 -7.86
N ALA A 233 -5.29 3.52 -8.23
CA ALA A 233 -6.73 3.69 -8.06
C ALA A 233 -7.29 4.64 -9.12
N ASN A 234 -8.49 4.36 -9.63
CA ASN A 234 -9.22 5.22 -10.57
C ASN A 234 -8.38 5.65 -11.79
N GLY A 235 -7.54 4.75 -12.33
CA GLY A 235 -6.68 5.03 -13.47
C GLY A 235 -5.48 5.95 -13.17
N LYS A 236 -5.14 6.17 -11.90
CA LYS A 236 -4.05 7.02 -11.42
C LYS A 236 -3.22 6.28 -10.38
N LEU A 237 -2.03 6.81 -10.08
CA LEU A 237 -1.23 6.38 -8.95
C LEU A 237 -1.48 7.31 -7.76
N VAL A 238 -1.60 6.74 -6.58
CA VAL A 238 -1.65 7.46 -5.31
C VAL A 238 -0.37 7.13 -4.56
N VAL A 239 0.36 8.14 -4.08
CA VAL A 239 1.66 7.96 -3.45
C VAL A 239 1.74 8.71 -2.12
N ALA A 240 2.32 8.07 -1.11
CA ALA A 240 2.74 8.72 0.12
C ALA A 240 4.12 9.36 -0.07
N GLU A 241 4.23 10.64 0.21
CA GLU A 241 5.50 11.37 0.17
C GLU A 241 6.02 11.57 1.60
N ASN A 242 6.79 10.62 2.06
CA ASN A 242 7.40 10.62 3.39
C ASN A 242 8.24 11.89 3.65
N GLY A 243 9.03 12.29 2.65
CA GLY A 243 9.94 13.43 2.76
C GLY A 243 9.27 14.80 2.73
N SER A 244 8.04 14.92 2.23
CA SER A 244 7.30 16.20 2.15
C SER A 244 6.07 16.25 3.07
N GLY A 245 5.65 15.11 3.65
CA GLY A 245 4.44 15.02 4.45
C GLY A 245 3.15 15.17 3.63
N LYS A 246 3.17 14.65 2.37
CA LYS A 246 2.06 14.80 1.43
C LYS A 246 1.52 13.44 0.99
N ILE A 247 0.29 13.49 0.49
CA ILE A 247 -0.25 12.46 -0.39
C ILE A 247 -0.49 13.10 -1.74
N SER A 248 0.04 12.50 -2.79
CA SER A 248 -0.10 12.98 -4.15
C SER A 248 -0.78 11.97 -5.06
N VAL A 249 -1.52 12.48 -6.03
CA VAL A 249 -2.08 11.71 -7.14
C VAL A 249 -1.26 12.00 -8.38
N ILE A 250 -0.83 10.95 -9.06
CA ILE A 250 -0.03 11.02 -10.28
C ILE A 250 -0.85 10.49 -11.45
N THR A 251 -1.06 11.32 -12.45
CA THR A 251 -1.70 10.94 -13.72
C THR A 251 -0.62 10.73 -14.76
N VAL A 252 -0.44 9.48 -15.18
CA VAL A 252 0.61 9.11 -16.16
C VAL A 252 0.05 9.15 -17.58
N ASN A 253 0.82 9.72 -18.51
CA ASN A 253 0.55 9.75 -19.94
C ASN A 253 1.85 9.47 -20.72
N GLY A 254 2.05 8.23 -21.15
CA GLY A 254 3.30 7.77 -21.74
C GLY A 254 4.46 7.86 -20.74
N ASP A 255 5.51 8.56 -21.10
CA ASP A 255 6.70 8.78 -20.25
C ASP A 255 6.66 10.15 -19.53
N LYS A 256 5.46 10.73 -19.40
CA LYS A 256 5.21 11.97 -18.65
C LYS A 256 4.11 11.77 -17.64
N ALA A 257 4.14 12.56 -16.58
CA ALA A 257 3.08 12.55 -15.57
C ALA A 257 2.83 13.96 -15.03
N SER A 258 1.57 14.18 -14.60
CA SER A 258 1.20 15.32 -13.76
C SER A 258 1.02 14.86 -12.33
N VAL A 259 1.52 15.67 -11.37
CA VAL A 259 1.47 15.40 -9.95
C VAL A 259 0.58 16.44 -9.27
N THR A 260 -0.36 15.98 -8.45
CA THR A 260 -1.26 16.85 -7.69
C THR A 260 -1.28 16.42 -6.23
N ALA A 261 -0.83 17.28 -5.32
CA ALA A 261 -0.96 17.03 -3.89
C ALA A 261 -2.45 17.15 -3.49
N ILE A 262 -2.94 16.14 -2.78
CA ILE A 262 -4.34 16.06 -2.32
C ILE A 262 -4.47 16.17 -0.80
N LYS A 263 -3.37 15.98 -0.07
CA LYS A 263 -3.27 16.15 1.37
C LYS A 263 -1.85 16.59 1.71
N GLU A 264 -1.72 17.52 2.66
CA GLU A 264 -0.45 18.00 3.18
C GLU A 264 -0.45 18.04 4.70
N GLY A 265 0.72 18.26 5.31
CA GLY A 265 0.88 18.42 6.75
C GLY A 265 0.84 17.13 7.54
N LEU A 266 1.02 15.98 6.88
CA LEU A 266 1.14 14.68 7.54
C LEU A 266 2.54 14.50 8.15
N LYS A 267 2.62 13.75 9.25
CA LYS A 267 3.89 13.42 9.91
C LYS A 267 4.43 12.10 9.37
N THR A 268 5.30 12.19 8.37
CA THR A 268 5.97 11.02 7.79
C THR A 268 4.95 9.97 7.28
N PRO A 269 4.12 10.29 6.27
CA PRO A 269 3.24 9.31 5.66
C PRO A 269 4.07 8.28 4.90
N THR A 270 3.82 6.98 5.11
CA THR A 270 4.61 5.89 4.55
C THR A 270 3.82 4.98 3.63
N ALA A 271 2.51 4.90 3.77
CA ALA A 271 1.69 4.06 2.90
C ALA A 271 0.33 4.68 2.62
N VAL A 272 -0.24 4.27 1.51
CA VAL A 272 -1.61 4.59 1.09
C VAL A 272 -2.35 3.32 0.69
N GLU A 273 -3.64 3.25 1.03
CA GLU A 273 -4.52 2.17 0.60
C GLU A 273 -5.87 2.75 0.15
N PRO A 274 -6.07 2.92 -1.16
CA PRO A 274 -7.33 3.37 -1.71
C PRO A 274 -8.44 2.32 -1.54
N ALA A 275 -9.61 2.75 -1.07
CA ALA A 275 -10.78 1.90 -0.87
C ALA A 275 -12.08 2.66 -1.19
N GLY A 276 -12.64 2.43 -2.35
CA GLY A 276 -13.83 3.15 -2.82
C GLY A 276 -13.58 4.66 -2.86
N ASP A 277 -14.39 5.43 -2.11
CA ASP A 277 -14.28 6.89 -2.03
C ASP A 277 -13.32 7.38 -0.94
N THR A 278 -12.46 6.52 -0.42
CA THR A 278 -11.55 6.83 0.70
C THR A 278 -10.13 6.36 0.40
N ILE A 279 -9.14 7.07 0.92
CA ILE A 279 -7.74 6.63 0.98
C ILE A 279 -7.36 6.52 2.46
N TRP A 280 -6.91 5.34 2.88
CA TRP A 280 -6.24 5.14 4.15
C TRP A 280 -4.76 5.44 4.03
N ILE A 281 -4.17 6.02 5.07
CA ILE A 281 -2.78 6.49 5.11
C ILE A 281 -2.15 6.01 6.41
N ALA A 282 -0.97 5.40 6.33
CA ALA A 282 -0.13 5.18 7.49
C ALA A 282 0.64 6.47 7.79
N GLU A 283 0.39 7.09 8.93
CA GLU A 283 1.09 8.28 9.40
C GLU A 283 2.10 7.87 10.48
N ARG A 284 3.27 7.44 10.03
CA ARG A 284 4.31 6.82 10.87
C ARG A 284 4.77 7.72 12.01
N GLY A 285 5.02 8.99 11.73
CA GLY A 285 5.50 9.95 12.72
C GLY A 285 4.44 10.36 13.77
N ALA A 286 3.18 9.95 13.59
CA ALA A 286 2.09 10.20 14.51
C ALA A 286 1.55 8.93 15.18
N GLY A 287 2.04 7.75 14.79
CA GLY A 287 1.55 6.46 15.31
C GLY A 287 0.12 6.13 14.88
N LYS A 288 -0.35 6.66 13.74
CA LYS A 288 -1.76 6.64 13.35
C LYS A 288 -2.00 6.05 11.97
N ALA A 289 -3.20 5.53 11.77
CA ALA A 289 -3.82 5.41 10.46
C ALA A 289 -4.90 6.50 10.34
N VAL A 290 -4.86 7.25 9.24
CA VAL A 290 -5.85 8.30 8.97
C VAL A 290 -6.51 8.06 7.62
N SER A 291 -7.75 8.54 7.44
CA SER A 291 -8.42 8.45 6.16
C SER A 291 -8.74 9.82 5.59
N ILE A 292 -8.70 9.93 4.27
CA ILE A 292 -9.11 11.11 3.52
C ILE A 292 -10.05 10.70 2.38
N PRO A 293 -10.91 11.60 1.88
CA PRO A 293 -11.69 11.32 0.67
C PRO A 293 -10.78 11.10 -0.55
N MET A 294 -11.15 10.14 -1.40
CA MET A 294 -10.56 9.98 -2.72
C MET A 294 -11.01 11.13 -3.62
N PRO A 295 -10.11 11.87 -4.28
CA PRO A 295 -10.51 12.88 -5.26
C PRO A 295 -11.20 12.24 -6.46
N ARG A 296 -12.26 12.90 -6.92
CA ARG A 296 -13.02 12.50 -8.10
C ARG A 296 -12.31 12.78 -9.41
#